data_dd333cf42760971fc4c2b7215441ed3f
#
_entry.id   dd333cf42760971fc4c2b7215441ed3f
#
_cell.length_a   1.000
_cell.length_b   1.000
_cell.length_c   1.000
_cell.angle_alpha   90.00
_cell.angle_beta   90.00
_cell.angle_gamma   90.00
#
_symmetry.space_group_name_H-M   'P 1'
#
loop_
_entity.id
_entity.type
_entity.pdbx_description
1 polymer ?
#
loop_
_entity_poly.entity_id
_entity_poly.type
_entity_poly.pdbx_seq_one_letter_code
_entity_poly.pdbx_strand_id
1 'polypeptide(L)'
;GGVSDIGSLRNVQLVRNGKKLTTIDVYEFIMKGNAQDDIRLQEGDVVIVPAYDVLVKISGKVKRPMRFEMKKDEPLSTLIKYAGGFDADAYTRSLRVVRQNGEEYEVNTVKDIDYSVYKMRNGDVVTAEAILNRFTNKLEVRGAVYRPGIYQLSGTLNTVRELVNEAQGLTGDAFLNRSVLYRQHDDLTTEVLPVDIK
;
A
#
# COMPACT_ATOMS: atom_id res chain seq x y z
N GLY A 1 2.95 32.40 2.52
CA GLY A 1 1.50 32.51 2.61
C GLY A 1 0.85 31.15 2.41
N GLY A 2 -0.42 31.04 2.64
CA GLY A 2 -1.19 29.82 2.50
C GLY A 2 -2.11 29.58 3.70
N VAL A 3 -2.73 28.41 3.71
CA VAL A 3 -3.62 28.00 4.80
C VAL A 3 -2.77 27.53 5.98
N SER A 4 -3.17 27.90 7.20
CA SER A 4 -2.49 27.42 8.43
C SER A 4 -2.67 25.91 8.61
N ASP A 5 -1.85 25.29 9.49
CA ASP A 5 -1.86 23.85 9.72
C ASP A 5 -3.21 23.28 10.17
N ILE A 6 -4.06 24.12 10.77
CA ILE A 6 -5.40 23.74 11.19
C ILE A 6 -6.49 24.15 10.19
N GLY A 7 -6.15 24.89 9.14
CA GLY A 7 -7.11 25.39 8.17
C GLY A 7 -7.55 24.30 7.18
N SER A 8 -8.85 24.29 6.90
CA SER A 8 -9.44 23.38 5.93
C SER A 8 -9.08 23.78 4.51
N LEU A 9 -8.59 22.82 3.71
CA LEU A 9 -8.44 22.93 2.27
C LEU A 9 -9.72 22.52 1.51
N ARG A 10 -10.71 22.00 2.22
CA ARG A 10 -11.91 21.44 1.62
C ARG A 10 -13.18 22.25 1.90
N ASN A 11 -13.05 23.34 2.68
CA ASN A 11 -14.15 24.20 3.06
C ASN A 11 -13.75 25.68 3.07
N VAL A 12 -13.00 26.13 2.05
CA VAL A 12 -12.68 27.56 1.91
C VAL A 12 -13.91 28.30 1.42
N GLN A 13 -14.39 29.25 2.20
CA GLN A 13 -15.66 29.96 1.92
C GLN A 13 -15.38 31.37 1.42
N LEU A 14 -16.06 31.76 0.37
CA LEU A 14 -16.10 33.14 -0.09
C LEU A 14 -17.42 33.80 0.32
N VAL A 15 -17.30 34.90 1.05
CA VAL A 15 -18.42 35.70 1.54
C VAL A 15 -18.39 37.07 0.85
N ARG A 16 -19.50 37.47 0.25
CA ARG A 16 -19.72 38.79 -0.39
C ARG A 16 -20.98 39.44 0.17
N ASN A 17 -20.87 40.68 0.58
CA ASN A 17 -21.98 41.43 1.17
C ASN A 17 -22.68 40.68 2.32
N GLY A 18 -21.88 39.99 3.18
CA GLY A 18 -22.40 39.25 4.33
C GLY A 18 -23.08 37.90 3.99
N LYS A 19 -23.09 37.48 2.71
CA LYS A 19 -23.67 36.21 2.28
C LYS A 19 -22.58 35.27 1.73
N LYS A 20 -22.63 34.00 2.12
CA LYS A 20 -21.76 32.96 1.54
C LYS A 20 -22.11 32.78 0.06
N LEU A 21 -21.15 33.05 -0.81
CA LEU A 21 -21.30 32.98 -2.26
C LEU A 21 -20.96 31.61 -2.80
N THR A 22 -19.80 31.03 -2.37
CA THR A 22 -19.35 29.69 -2.77
C THR A 22 -18.50 29.06 -1.68
N THR A 23 -18.27 27.75 -1.82
CA THR A 23 -17.31 26.97 -1.02
C THR A 23 -16.35 26.28 -1.97
N ILE A 24 -15.07 26.57 -1.83
CA ILE A 24 -14.01 26.03 -2.67
C ILE A 24 -13.42 24.81 -1.96
N ASP A 25 -13.38 23.67 -2.67
CA ASP A 25 -12.68 22.46 -2.26
C ASP A 25 -11.39 22.37 -3.09
N VAL A 26 -10.26 22.66 -2.46
CA VAL A 26 -8.94 22.63 -3.13
C VAL A 26 -8.58 21.22 -3.63
N TYR A 27 -9.11 20.17 -3.00
CA TYR A 27 -8.90 18.80 -3.48
C TYR A 27 -9.59 18.54 -4.81
N GLU A 28 -10.79 19.11 -5.05
CA GLU A 28 -11.46 19.01 -6.36
C GLU A 28 -10.59 19.65 -7.45
N PHE A 29 -9.97 20.79 -7.15
CA PHE A 29 -9.06 21.44 -8.07
C PHE A 29 -7.77 20.61 -8.30
N ILE A 30 -7.08 20.20 -7.22
CA ILE A 30 -5.77 19.49 -7.33
C ILE A 30 -5.94 18.09 -7.91
N MET A 31 -6.99 17.36 -7.52
CA MET A 31 -7.18 15.95 -7.88
C MET A 31 -7.94 15.76 -9.20
N LYS A 32 -8.82 16.70 -9.55
CA LYS A 32 -9.73 16.54 -10.69
C LYS A 32 -9.63 17.68 -11.71
N GLY A 33 -8.87 18.75 -11.43
CA GLY A 33 -8.78 19.94 -12.27
C GLY A 33 -10.08 20.76 -12.30
N ASN A 34 -11.00 20.55 -11.33
CA ASN A 34 -12.26 21.25 -11.28
C ASN A 34 -12.09 22.62 -10.61
N ALA A 35 -12.26 23.69 -11.38
CA ALA A 35 -12.14 25.09 -10.93
C ALA A 35 -13.48 25.83 -10.99
N GLN A 36 -14.62 25.13 -11.03
CA GLN A 36 -15.93 25.77 -11.19
C GLN A 36 -16.29 26.74 -10.04
N ASP A 37 -15.79 26.46 -8.84
CA ASP A 37 -16.02 27.26 -7.64
C ASP A 37 -14.99 28.39 -7.46
N ASP A 38 -13.96 28.45 -8.32
CA ASP A 38 -12.94 29.51 -8.31
C ASP A 38 -13.42 30.70 -9.08
N ILE A 39 -14.02 31.67 -8.35
CA ILE A 39 -14.59 32.88 -8.93
C ILE A 39 -13.71 34.12 -8.67
N ARG A 40 -13.81 35.11 -9.53
CA ARG A 40 -13.07 36.38 -9.39
C ARG A 40 -13.45 37.12 -8.13
N LEU A 41 -12.44 37.51 -7.36
CA LEU A 41 -12.62 38.33 -6.18
C LEU A 41 -13.03 39.78 -6.55
N GLN A 42 -13.77 40.40 -5.68
CA GLN A 42 -14.19 41.79 -5.75
C GLN A 42 -13.83 42.53 -4.45
N GLU A 43 -13.79 43.83 -4.52
CA GLU A 43 -13.57 44.64 -3.33
C GLU A 43 -14.67 44.39 -2.26
N GLY A 44 -14.23 44.20 -1.01
CA GLY A 44 -15.11 43.86 0.10
C GLY A 44 -15.43 42.36 0.25
N ASP A 45 -14.87 41.48 -0.59
CA ASP A 45 -14.96 40.05 -0.38
C ASP A 45 -14.18 39.63 0.86
N VAL A 46 -14.72 38.63 1.58
CA VAL A 46 -14.06 37.99 2.73
C VAL A 46 -13.88 36.51 2.44
N VAL A 47 -12.63 36.04 2.50
CA VAL A 47 -12.29 34.62 2.41
C VAL A 47 -12.17 34.06 3.81
N ILE A 48 -12.98 33.05 4.14
CA ILE A 48 -12.99 32.38 5.43
C ILE A 48 -12.43 30.98 5.25
N VAL A 49 -11.39 30.66 6.02
CA VAL A 49 -10.78 29.33 6.08
C VAL A 49 -11.04 28.75 7.48
N PRO A 50 -12.08 27.93 7.67
CA PRO A 50 -12.35 27.31 8.96
C PRO A 50 -11.31 26.22 9.27
N ALA A 51 -11.33 25.69 10.49
CA ALA A 51 -10.55 24.51 10.83
C ALA A 51 -11.08 23.27 10.09
N TYR A 52 -10.22 22.29 9.84
CA TYR A 52 -10.64 20.99 9.30
C TYR A 52 -11.44 20.18 10.33
N ASP A 53 -12.37 19.34 9.85
CA ASP A 53 -13.16 18.46 10.72
C ASP A 53 -12.51 17.09 10.89
N VAL A 54 -12.01 16.50 9.82
CA VAL A 54 -11.47 15.13 9.79
C VAL A 54 -10.11 15.13 9.13
N LEU A 55 -9.08 14.80 9.91
CA LEU A 55 -7.72 14.61 9.42
C LEU A 55 -7.29 13.16 9.66
N VAL A 56 -6.90 12.45 8.61
CA VAL A 56 -6.52 11.03 8.64
C VAL A 56 -5.09 10.87 8.15
N LYS A 57 -4.31 10.03 8.84
CA LYS A 57 -2.97 9.66 8.39
C LYS A 57 -3.02 8.32 7.65
N ILE A 58 -2.38 8.24 6.49
CA ILE A 58 -2.09 6.98 5.81
C ILE A 58 -0.59 6.80 5.62
N SER A 59 -0.11 5.58 5.83
CA SER A 59 1.31 5.21 5.81
C SER A 59 1.53 3.80 5.26
N GLY A 60 2.81 3.41 5.11
CA GLY A 60 3.20 2.12 4.54
C GLY A 60 3.20 2.13 3.02
N LYS A 61 2.70 1.06 2.40
CA LYS A 61 2.80 0.80 0.96
C LYS A 61 1.73 1.50 0.14
N VAL A 62 1.75 2.83 0.15
CA VAL A 62 0.93 3.71 -0.69
C VAL A 62 1.82 4.75 -1.36
N LYS A 63 1.42 5.25 -2.52
CA LYS A 63 2.24 6.17 -3.33
C LYS A 63 2.51 7.52 -2.67
N ARG A 64 1.58 8.00 -1.82
CA ARG A 64 1.70 9.27 -1.08
C ARG A 64 1.35 9.06 0.39
N PRO A 65 2.28 8.57 1.22
CA PRO A 65 2.06 8.40 2.65
C PRO A 65 2.11 9.76 3.34
N MET A 66 0.95 10.28 3.74
CA MET A 66 0.82 11.56 4.43
C MET A 66 -0.51 11.69 5.18
N ARG A 67 -0.79 12.87 5.70
CA ARG A 67 -2.11 13.20 6.26
C ARG A 67 -3.00 13.80 5.17
N PHE A 68 -4.25 13.38 5.15
CA PHE A 68 -5.27 13.90 4.25
C PHE A 68 -6.46 14.42 5.04
N GLU A 69 -6.98 15.55 4.62
CA GLU A 69 -8.25 16.05 5.09
C GLU A 69 -9.38 15.28 4.38
N MET A 70 -10.27 14.71 5.18
CA MET A 70 -11.44 13.99 4.69
C MET A 70 -12.70 14.80 5.00
N LYS A 71 -13.71 14.69 4.15
CA LYS A 71 -15.06 15.14 4.50
C LYS A 71 -15.71 14.11 5.43
N LYS A 72 -16.68 14.57 6.22
CA LYS A 72 -17.48 13.68 7.05
C LYS A 72 -18.07 12.55 6.20
N ASP A 73 -17.98 11.33 6.71
CA ASP A 73 -18.51 10.12 6.06
C ASP A 73 -17.79 9.67 4.77
N GLU A 74 -16.71 10.29 4.36
CA GLU A 74 -15.90 9.75 3.26
C GLU A 74 -15.27 8.40 3.65
N PRO A 75 -15.34 7.41 2.74
CA PRO A 75 -14.86 6.05 3.01
C PRO A 75 -13.35 5.92 2.83
N LEU A 76 -12.80 4.82 3.35
CA LEU A 76 -11.39 4.45 3.22
C LEU A 76 -10.93 4.38 1.75
N SER A 77 -11.81 3.95 0.83
CA SER A 77 -11.51 3.94 -0.61
C SER A 77 -11.19 5.34 -1.17
N THR A 78 -11.80 6.38 -0.62
CA THR A 78 -11.51 7.77 -0.99
C THR A 78 -10.13 8.19 -0.48
N LEU A 79 -9.76 7.82 0.75
CA LEU A 79 -8.42 8.06 1.30
C LEU A 79 -7.34 7.38 0.43
N ILE A 80 -7.57 6.12 0.01
CA ILE A 80 -6.66 5.40 -0.89
C ILE A 80 -6.48 6.16 -2.21
N LYS A 81 -7.55 6.72 -2.79
CA LYS A 81 -7.46 7.56 -4.01
C LYS A 81 -6.63 8.82 -3.78
N TYR A 82 -6.79 9.49 -2.64
CA TYR A 82 -5.99 10.67 -2.30
C TYR A 82 -4.52 10.31 -2.11
N ALA A 83 -4.23 9.16 -1.54
CA ALA A 83 -2.87 8.62 -1.44
C ALA A 83 -2.28 8.16 -2.79
N GLY A 84 -3.01 8.29 -3.90
CA GLY A 84 -2.56 7.90 -5.24
C GLY A 84 -2.62 6.39 -5.51
N GLY A 85 -3.28 5.63 -4.63
CA GLY A 85 -3.34 4.17 -4.67
C GLY A 85 -2.16 3.51 -3.96
N PHE A 86 -2.06 2.20 -4.14
CA PHE A 86 -1.05 1.34 -3.53
C PHE A 86 0.26 1.30 -4.31
N ASP A 87 1.35 1.01 -3.61
CA ASP A 87 2.61 0.62 -4.22
C ASP A 87 2.52 -0.80 -4.82
N ALA A 88 3.47 -1.14 -5.69
CA ALA A 88 3.47 -2.42 -6.40
C ALA A 88 3.58 -3.64 -5.48
N ASP A 89 4.26 -3.49 -4.34
CA ASP A 89 4.46 -4.54 -3.33
C ASP A 89 3.52 -4.42 -2.12
N ALA A 90 2.41 -3.67 -2.26
CA ALA A 90 1.42 -3.53 -1.20
C ALA A 90 0.55 -4.77 -1.04
N TYR A 91 0.27 -5.15 0.20
CA TYR A 91 -0.76 -6.13 0.53
C TYR A 91 -2.13 -5.45 0.54
N THR A 92 -2.88 -5.61 -0.54
CA THR A 92 -4.13 -4.87 -0.80
C THR A 92 -5.40 -5.55 -0.26
N ARG A 93 -5.28 -6.76 0.29
CA ARG A 93 -6.44 -7.52 0.80
C ARG A 93 -7.02 -6.97 2.10
N SER A 94 -6.22 -6.26 2.87
CA SER A 94 -6.68 -5.57 4.08
C SER A 94 -5.76 -4.43 4.46
N LEU A 95 -6.34 -3.43 5.13
CA LEU A 95 -5.62 -2.34 5.77
C LEU A 95 -5.86 -2.36 7.27
N ARG A 96 -4.85 -1.95 8.03
CA ARG A 96 -4.99 -1.75 9.46
C ARG A 96 -5.35 -0.30 9.73
N VAL A 97 -6.40 -0.09 10.50
CA VAL A 97 -6.84 1.24 10.95
C VAL A 97 -6.77 1.28 12.46
N VAL A 98 -5.94 2.17 13.00
CA VAL A 98 -5.90 2.48 14.43
C VAL A 98 -6.76 3.71 14.66
N ARG A 99 -7.72 3.60 15.55
CA ARG A 99 -8.73 4.61 15.89
C ARG A 99 -8.74 4.89 17.38
N GLN A 100 -8.99 6.13 17.77
CA GLN A 100 -9.24 6.50 19.15
C GLN A 100 -10.75 6.46 19.45
N ASN A 101 -11.15 5.82 20.54
CA ASN A 101 -12.55 5.75 20.96
C ASN A 101 -12.89 6.73 22.10
N GLY A 102 -11.94 7.57 22.50
CA GLY A 102 -12.06 8.54 23.58
C GLY A 102 -11.36 8.12 24.88
N GLU A 103 -11.14 6.84 25.08
CA GLU A 103 -10.46 6.27 26.27
C GLU A 103 -9.20 5.48 25.86
N GLU A 104 -9.31 4.71 24.78
CA GLU A 104 -8.27 3.78 24.32
C GLU A 104 -8.10 3.82 22.81
N TYR A 105 -7.13 3.06 22.33
CA TYR A 105 -6.95 2.79 20.90
C TYR A 105 -7.63 1.48 20.50
N GLU A 106 -8.35 1.53 19.41
CA GLU A 106 -8.98 0.38 18.76
C GLU A 106 -8.25 0.04 17.47
N VAL A 107 -7.97 -1.22 17.22
CA VAL A 107 -7.37 -1.69 15.97
C VAL A 107 -8.43 -2.39 15.13
N ASN A 108 -8.66 -1.87 13.94
CA ASN A 108 -9.59 -2.44 12.96
C ASN A 108 -8.80 -2.99 11.77
N THR A 109 -9.06 -4.24 11.39
CA THR A 109 -8.57 -4.81 10.13
C THR A 109 -9.70 -4.73 9.11
N VAL A 110 -9.58 -3.78 8.19
CA VAL A 110 -10.59 -3.54 7.15
C VAL A 110 -10.21 -4.32 5.91
N LYS A 111 -11.10 -5.18 5.42
CA LYS A 111 -10.89 -5.97 4.21
C LYS A 111 -11.17 -5.15 2.96
N ASP A 112 -10.61 -5.56 1.83
CA ASP A 112 -10.75 -4.87 0.53
C ASP A 112 -12.21 -4.68 0.10
N ILE A 113 -13.08 -5.66 0.40
CA ILE A 113 -14.52 -5.57 0.11
C ILE A 113 -15.23 -4.44 0.89
N ASP A 114 -14.68 -4.05 2.04
CA ASP A 114 -15.27 -3.06 2.94
C ASP A 114 -14.70 -1.64 2.74
N TYR A 115 -13.68 -1.45 1.89
CA TYR A 115 -13.04 -0.13 1.70
C TYR A 115 -14.00 0.96 1.27
N SER A 116 -15.04 0.62 0.53
CA SER A 116 -16.03 1.59 0.03
C SER A 116 -17.09 1.98 1.04
N VAL A 117 -17.23 1.23 2.13
CA VAL A 117 -18.26 1.45 3.15
C VAL A 117 -17.67 1.85 4.51
N TYR A 118 -16.39 1.55 4.76
CA TYR A 118 -15.72 1.87 6.01
C TYR A 118 -15.43 3.38 6.08
N LYS A 119 -16.18 4.09 6.92
CA LYS A 119 -16.09 5.55 7.07
C LYS A 119 -14.91 5.94 7.94
N MET A 120 -14.14 6.92 7.44
CA MET A 120 -13.01 7.48 8.16
C MET A 120 -13.47 8.46 9.25
N ARG A 121 -12.69 8.54 10.33
CA ARG A 121 -12.92 9.47 11.45
C ARG A 121 -11.68 10.28 11.72
N ASN A 122 -11.86 11.43 12.36
CA ASN A 122 -10.73 12.29 12.74
C ASN A 122 -9.75 11.53 13.64
N GLY A 123 -8.46 11.64 13.33
CA GLY A 123 -7.39 10.98 14.06
C GLY A 123 -7.10 9.54 13.66
N ASP A 124 -7.85 8.94 12.73
CA ASP A 124 -7.56 7.60 12.23
C ASP A 124 -6.15 7.52 11.62
N VAL A 125 -5.46 6.43 11.92
CA VAL A 125 -4.16 6.09 11.35
C VAL A 125 -4.27 4.80 10.56
N VAL A 126 -4.10 4.90 9.25
CA VAL A 126 -4.19 3.78 8.31
C VAL A 126 -2.79 3.30 7.93
N THR A 127 -2.58 1.99 7.92
CA THR A 127 -1.32 1.38 7.50
C THR A 127 -1.57 0.34 6.42
N ALA A 128 -0.90 0.50 5.27
CA ALA A 128 -0.83 -0.49 4.21
C ALA A 128 0.46 -1.31 4.38
N GLU A 129 0.30 -2.61 4.60
CA GLU A 129 1.42 -3.53 4.76
C GLU A 129 2.02 -3.92 3.40
N ALA A 130 3.25 -4.45 3.39
CA ALA A 130 3.83 -5.08 2.22
C ALA A 130 3.32 -6.53 2.07
N ILE A 131 3.34 -7.06 0.85
CA ILE A 131 3.24 -8.51 0.62
C ILE A 131 4.40 -9.23 1.33
N LEU A 132 4.19 -10.50 1.66
CA LEU A 132 5.23 -11.31 2.28
C LEU A 132 6.41 -11.48 1.32
N ASN A 133 7.63 -11.30 1.84
CA ASN A 133 8.86 -11.52 1.06
C ASN A 133 9.14 -13.03 0.93
N ARG A 134 8.27 -13.73 0.21
CA ARG A 134 8.44 -15.15 -0.11
C ARG A 134 7.92 -15.46 -1.52
N PHE A 135 8.46 -16.52 -2.10
CA PHE A 135 8.04 -17.01 -3.40
C PHE A 135 7.12 -18.21 -3.23
N THR A 136 6.08 -18.33 -4.04
CA THR A 136 5.15 -19.47 -4.02
C THR A 136 5.63 -20.65 -4.82
N ASN A 137 6.56 -20.42 -5.77
CA ASN A 137 6.99 -21.42 -6.76
C ASN A 137 8.50 -21.36 -7.04
N LYS A 138 9.30 -21.00 -6.04
CA LYS A 138 10.73 -20.85 -6.18
C LYS A 138 11.44 -22.20 -6.04
N LEU A 139 12.28 -22.52 -7.00
CA LEU A 139 13.40 -23.44 -6.88
C LEU A 139 14.69 -22.64 -6.88
N GLU A 140 15.70 -23.13 -6.19
CA GLU A 140 17.02 -22.52 -6.19
C GLU A 140 18.09 -23.59 -6.26
N VAL A 141 19.03 -23.45 -7.18
CA VAL A 141 20.21 -24.30 -7.28
C VAL A 141 21.46 -23.47 -7.01
N ARG A 142 22.32 -24.00 -6.15
CA ARG A 142 23.60 -23.37 -5.76
C ARG A 142 24.72 -24.36 -5.90
N GLY A 143 25.93 -23.86 -6.02
CA GLY A 143 27.17 -24.70 -6.08
C GLY A 143 27.59 -24.98 -7.51
N ALA A 144 28.14 -26.17 -7.72
CA ALA A 144 28.86 -26.57 -8.91
C ALA A 144 27.94 -26.95 -10.08
N VAL A 145 27.18 -26.01 -10.58
CA VAL A 145 26.35 -26.05 -11.80
C VAL A 145 26.73 -24.92 -12.72
N TYR A 146 26.55 -25.06 -14.04
CA TYR A 146 26.91 -24.01 -14.98
C TYR A 146 26.12 -22.74 -14.82
N ARG A 147 24.81 -22.83 -14.39
CA ARG A 147 23.95 -21.66 -14.17
C ARG A 147 23.28 -21.75 -12.80
N PRO A 148 23.99 -21.41 -11.72
CA PRO A 148 23.37 -21.30 -10.40
C PRO A 148 22.37 -20.15 -10.37
N GLY A 149 21.27 -20.28 -9.61
CA GLY A 149 20.26 -19.23 -9.51
C GLY A 149 18.89 -19.73 -9.12
N ILE A 150 17.90 -18.87 -9.37
CA ILE A 150 16.50 -19.09 -9.07
C ILE A 150 15.77 -19.55 -10.33
N TYR A 151 14.95 -20.58 -10.18
CA TYR A 151 14.15 -21.20 -11.21
C TYR A 151 12.69 -21.30 -10.78
N GLN A 152 11.79 -21.46 -11.73
CA GLN A 152 10.37 -21.63 -11.47
C GLN A 152 10.03 -23.11 -11.29
N LEU A 153 9.42 -23.47 -10.16
CA LEU A 153 8.75 -24.77 -10.02
C LEU A 153 7.54 -24.81 -10.98
N SER A 154 7.51 -25.80 -11.86
CA SER A 154 6.43 -25.98 -12.86
C SER A 154 6.12 -27.47 -13.06
N GLY A 155 5.11 -27.79 -13.87
CA GLY A 155 4.81 -29.18 -14.22
C GLY A 155 5.93 -29.91 -14.95
N THR A 156 6.80 -29.18 -15.65
CA THR A 156 7.95 -29.71 -16.43
C THR A 156 9.29 -29.54 -15.72
N LEU A 157 9.34 -28.83 -14.60
CA LEU A 157 10.53 -28.61 -13.79
C LEU A 157 10.16 -28.82 -12.31
N ASN A 158 10.15 -30.08 -11.89
CA ASN A 158 9.70 -30.49 -10.56
C ASN A 158 10.57 -31.58 -9.91
N THR A 159 11.64 -31.98 -10.57
CA THR A 159 12.64 -32.93 -10.03
C THR A 159 14.02 -32.29 -9.96
N VAL A 160 14.87 -32.84 -9.09
CA VAL A 160 16.29 -32.40 -8.98
C VAL A 160 17.03 -32.58 -10.30
N ARG A 161 16.78 -33.68 -11.02
CA ARG A 161 17.41 -33.94 -12.32
C ARG A 161 17.05 -32.88 -13.36
N GLU A 162 15.75 -32.52 -13.45
CA GLU A 162 15.30 -31.49 -14.37
C GLU A 162 15.89 -30.12 -14.00
N LEU A 163 15.97 -29.80 -12.69
CA LEU A 163 16.58 -28.55 -12.23
C LEU A 163 18.08 -28.49 -12.58
N VAL A 164 18.83 -29.57 -12.40
CA VAL A 164 20.25 -29.63 -12.79
C VAL A 164 20.40 -29.51 -14.32
N ASN A 165 19.54 -30.15 -15.09
CA ASN A 165 19.54 -30.02 -16.56
C ASN A 165 19.20 -28.60 -17.02
N GLU A 166 18.21 -27.95 -16.40
CA GLU A 166 17.86 -26.58 -16.70
C GLU A 166 18.99 -25.59 -16.34
N ALA A 167 19.75 -25.91 -15.28
CA ALA A 167 20.99 -25.23 -14.90
C ALA A 167 22.19 -25.58 -15.82
N GLN A 168 21.94 -26.26 -16.95
CA GLN A 168 22.91 -26.66 -17.94
C GLN A 168 23.95 -27.70 -17.44
N GLY A 169 23.57 -28.44 -16.41
CA GLY A 169 24.38 -29.54 -15.87
C GLY A 169 25.36 -29.11 -14.78
N LEU A 170 26.14 -30.08 -14.36
CA LEU A 170 27.15 -29.96 -13.32
C LEU A 170 28.48 -29.51 -13.93
N THR A 171 29.21 -28.66 -13.22
CA THR A 171 30.60 -28.34 -13.58
C THR A 171 31.57 -29.49 -13.24
N GLY A 172 32.77 -29.49 -13.81
CA GLY A 172 33.73 -30.55 -13.65
C GLY A 172 34.29 -30.76 -12.23
N ASP A 173 34.08 -29.75 -11.37
CA ASP A 173 34.44 -29.73 -9.94
C ASP A 173 33.28 -30.12 -9.01
N ALA A 174 32.14 -30.56 -9.57
CA ALA A 174 30.98 -30.98 -8.79
C ALA A 174 31.26 -32.23 -7.94
N PHE A 175 30.96 -32.13 -6.65
CA PHE A 175 31.11 -33.24 -5.71
C PHE A 175 29.81 -34.02 -5.55
N LEU A 176 29.62 -35.04 -6.35
CA LEU A 176 28.36 -35.78 -6.53
C LEU A 176 27.81 -36.44 -5.24
N ASN A 177 28.67 -36.77 -4.29
CA ASN A 177 28.31 -37.54 -3.09
C ASN A 177 27.84 -36.66 -1.91
N ARG A 178 27.77 -35.35 -2.06
CA ARG A 178 27.39 -34.38 -0.98
C ARG A 178 26.34 -33.39 -1.40
N SER A 179 25.42 -33.79 -2.24
CA SER A 179 24.30 -32.92 -2.62
C SER A 179 23.18 -33.04 -1.61
N VAL A 180 22.59 -31.91 -1.28
CA VAL A 180 21.48 -31.80 -0.32
C VAL A 180 20.38 -30.98 -0.90
N LEU A 181 19.14 -31.32 -0.59
CA LEU A 181 17.94 -30.56 -0.87
C LEU A 181 17.42 -29.95 0.44
N TYR A 182 17.31 -28.63 0.46
CA TYR A 182 16.59 -27.90 1.50
C TYR A 182 15.16 -27.72 1.04
N ARG A 183 14.22 -28.36 1.72
CA ARG A 183 12.78 -28.22 1.44
C ARG A 183 12.13 -27.41 2.54
N GLN A 184 11.51 -26.31 2.17
CA GLN A 184 10.66 -25.54 3.08
C GLN A 184 9.23 -26.04 2.99
N HIS A 185 8.62 -26.34 4.13
CA HIS A 185 7.21 -26.70 4.29
C HIS A 185 6.33 -25.48 4.44
N ASP A 186 5.00 -25.65 4.38
CA ASP A 186 4.01 -24.57 4.50
C ASP A 186 4.05 -23.88 5.87
N ASP A 187 4.46 -24.59 6.91
CA ASP A 187 4.68 -24.06 8.27
C ASP A 187 6.03 -23.35 8.45
N LEU A 188 6.78 -23.16 7.35
CA LEU A 188 8.10 -22.53 7.29
C LEU A 188 9.24 -23.34 7.92
N THR A 189 8.99 -24.55 8.37
CA THR A 189 10.07 -25.44 8.78
C THR A 189 10.90 -25.90 7.58
N THR A 190 12.18 -26.18 7.79
CA THR A 190 13.08 -26.62 6.72
C THR A 190 13.52 -28.05 6.99
N GLU A 191 13.33 -28.92 6.01
CA GLU A 191 13.83 -30.28 5.97
C GLU A 191 15.09 -30.33 5.10
N VAL A 192 16.07 -31.12 5.51
CA VAL A 192 17.30 -31.37 4.75
C VAL A 192 17.33 -32.83 4.30
N LEU A 193 17.31 -33.05 3.00
CA LEU A 193 17.29 -34.35 2.38
C LEU A 193 18.60 -34.59 1.62
N PRO A 194 19.28 -35.73 1.82
CA PRO A 194 20.40 -36.12 0.97
C PRO A 194 19.88 -36.41 -0.44
N VAL A 195 20.62 -35.98 -1.45
CA VAL A 195 20.26 -36.21 -2.86
C VAL A 195 21.44 -36.91 -3.54
N ASP A 196 21.16 -38.02 -4.19
CA ASP A 196 22.10 -38.67 -5.12
C ASP A 196 21.84 -38.08 -6.52
N ILE A 197 22.87 -37.45 -7.10
CA ILE A 197 22.82 -36.85 -8.43
C ILE A 197 23.63 -37.60 -9.48
N LYS A 198 23.99 -38.88 -9.16
CA LYS A 198 24.63 -39.78 -10.13
C LYS A 198 23.67 -40.28 -11.19
#